data_9fb0426c4d7d158ef5ef834bd04d1d41
#
_entry.id   9fb0426c4d7d158ef5ef834bd04d1d41
#
_cell.length_a   1.000
_cell.length_b   1.000
_cell.length_c   1.000
_cell.angle_alpha   90.00
_cell.angle_beta   90.00
_cell.angle_gamma   90.00
#
_symmetry.space_group_name_H-M   'P 1'
#
loop_
_entity.id
_entity.type
_entity.pdbx_description
1 polymer ?
#
loop_
_entity_poly.entity_id
_entity_poly.type
_entity_poly.pdbx_seq_one_letter_code
_entity_poly.pdbx_strand_id
1 'polypeptide(L)'
;MKRGLGPLSYGDAAQPWGRGAAAGGFVFLSGIDGATDDSGAPVDGIAEQTRITLDRVRRLLADAGAELADIVQLDQFVADPAERAEYMKARDEWLAEHAPALLDERSYASLLIYPALATPQMRVEIRAVAYAGEKS
;
A
#
# COMPACT_ATOMS: atom_id res chain seq x y z
N MET A 1 21.77 2.58 -8.93
CA MET A 1 21.16 1.74 -9.97
C MET A 1 19.71 1.47 -9.63
N LYS A 2 18.85 1.51 -10.62
CA LYS A 2 17.41 1.26 -10.42
C LYS A 2 17.11 -0.24 -10.54
N ARG A 3 16.23 -0.75 -9.68
CA ARG A 3 15.76 -2.14 -9.71
C ARG A 3 14.24 -2.18 -9.66
N GLY A 4 13.62 -2.92 -10.60
CA GLY A 4 12.17 -3.16 -10.58
C GLY A 4 11.76 -4.22 -9.56
N LEU A 5 10.53 -4.15 -9.08
CA LEU A 5 9.99 -5.05 -8.05
C LEU A 5 9.01 -6.10 -8.58
N GLY A 6 9.01 -6.33 -9.89
CA GLY A 6 8.20 -7.36 -10.52
C GLY A 6 6.90 -6.85 -11.12
N PRO A 7 6.17 -7.73 -11.83
CA PRO A 7 4.96 -7.35 -12.56
C PRO A 7 3.79 -7.07 -11.64
N LEU A 8 2.87 -6.21 -12.09
CA LEU A 8 1.66 -5.83 -11.38
C LEU A 8 0.43 -6.12 -12.23
N SER A 9 -0.62 -6.62 -11.58
CA SER A 9 -1.95 -6.76 -12.17
C SER A 9 -3.01 -6.23 -11.22
N TYR A 10 -4.08 -5.65 -11.79
CA TYR A 10 -5.30 -5.33 -11.05
C TYR A 10 -6.38 -6.30 -11.52
N GLY A 11 -6.76 -7.25 -10.65
CA GLY A 11 -7.55 -8.39 -11.06
C GLY A 11 -6.78 -9.18 -12.13
N ASP A 12 -7.41 -9.43 -13.28
CA ASP A 12 -6.78 -10.16 -14.40
C ASP A 12 -6.05 -9.23 -15.38
N ALA A 13 -6.08 -7.91 -15.15
CA ALA A 13 -5.50 -6.94 -16.06
C ALA A 13 -4.04 -6.65 -15.71
N ALA A 14 -3.11 -7.23 -16.49
CA ALA A 14 -1.70 -6.93 -16.37
C ALA A 14 -1.44 -5.46 -16.74
N GLN A 15 -0.65 -4.77 -15.93
CA GLN A 15 -0.32 -3.36 -16.15
C GLN A 15 1.01 -3.21 -16.90
N PRO A 16 1.20 -2.10 -17.66
CA PRO A 16 2.48 -1.85 -18.34
C PRO A 16 3.56 -1.31 -17.41
N TRP A 17 3.29 -1.21 -16.11
CA TRP A 17 4.27 -0.87 -15.08
C TRP A 17 4.33 -1.98 -14.02
N GLY A 18 5.40 -1.97 -13.23
CA GLY A 18 5.61 -2.96 -12.18
C GLY A 18 5.02 -2.56 -10.84
N ARG A 19 5.24 -3.41 -9.84
CA ARG A 19 4.83 -3.18 -8.46
C ARG A 19 5.56 -2.00 -7.81
N GLY A 20 6.69 -1.61 -8.35
CA GLY A 20 7.48 -0.51 -7.86
C GLY A 20 8.91 -0.59 -8.33
N ALA A 21 9.75 0.29 -7.81
CA ALA A 21 11.17 0.35 -8.11
C ALA A 21 11.97 0.80 -6.89
N ALA A 22 13.17 0.30 -6.76
CA ALA A 22 14.13 0.74 -5.73
C ALA A 22 15.28 1.47 -6.38
N ALA A 23 15.69 2.60 -5.81
CA ALA A 23 16.79 3.42 -6.31
C ALA A 23 17.32 4.33 -5.20
N GLY A 24 18.63 4.38 -5.02
CA GLY A 24 19.30 5.34 -4.12
C GLY A 24 18.85 5.26 -2.67
N GLY A 25 18.49 4.09 -2.18
CA GLY A 25 17.96 3.90 -0.83
C GLY A 25 16.47 4.15 -0.70
N PHE A 26 15.80 4.62 -1.76
CA PHE A 26 14.36 4.78 -1.81
C PHE A 26 13.68 3.57 -2.42
N VAL A 27 12.47 3.30 -1.95
CA VAL A 27 11.57 2.31 -2.53
C VAL A 27 10.29 3.04 -2.91
N PHE A 28 9.94 2.99 -4.19
CA PHE A 28 8.74 3.59 -4.75
C PHE A 28 7.78 2.48 -5.11
N LEU A 29 6.66 2.37 -4.43
CA LEU A 29 5.64 1.38 -4.79
C LEU A 29 4.61 2.00 -5.73
N SER A 30 4.10 1.20 -6.64
CA SER A 30 2.90 1.51 -7.38
C SER A 30 1.69 1.49 -6.45
N GLY A 31 0.52 1.87 -6.92
CA GLY A 31 -0.72 1.69 -6.18
C GLY A 31 -0.99 0.20 -5.97
N ILE A 32 -1.18 -0.19 -4.73
CA ILE A 32 -1.43 -1.58 -4.31
C ILE A 32 -2.85 -1.67 -3.77
N ASP A 33 -3.57 -2.71 -4.16
CA ASP A 33 -4.94 -2.95 -3.72
C ASP A 33 -5.08 -4.28 -2.96
N GLY A 34 -6.28 -4.53 -2.47
CA GLY A 34 -6.63 -5.76 -1.76
C GLY A 34 -8.00 -6.31 -2.14
N ALA A 35 -8.45 -6.04 -3.38
CA ALA A 35 -9.76 -6.49 -3.85
C ALA A 35 -9.87 -8.00 -4.00
N THR A 36 -8.75 -8.69 -4.17
CA THR A 36 -8.68 -10.16 -4.14
C THR A 36 -7.61 -10.59 -3.15
N ASP A 37 -7.80 -11.73 -2.51
CA ASP A 37 -6.78 -12.32 -1.64
C ASP A 37 -5.71 -13.06 -2.47
N ASP A 38 -4.73 -13.66 -1.78
CA ASP A 38 -3.62 -14.36 -2.44
C ASP A 38 -4.06 -15.62 -3.19
N SER A 39 -5.25 -16.15 -2.90
CA SER A 39 -5.84 -17.26 -3.65
C SER A 39 -6.61 -16.81 -4.88
N GLY A 40 -6.78 -15.50 -5.08
CA GLY A 40 -7.58 -14.92 -6.15
C GLY A 40 -9.06 -14.77 -5.80
N ALA A 41 -9.48 -15.06 -4.57
CA ALA A 41 -10.86 -14.90 -4.15
C ALA A 41 -11.19 -13.43 -3.89
N PRO A 42 -12.42 -12.97 -4.24
CA PRO A 42 -12.85 -11.62 -3.95
C PRO A 42 -12.85 -11.33 -2.45
N VAL A 43 -12.42 -10.12 -2.08
CA VAL A 43 -12.42 -9.65 -0.69
C VAL A 43 -13.52 -8.63 -0.53
N ASP A 44 -14.44 -8.89 0.41
CA ASP A 44 -15.59 -8.04 0.65
C ASP A 44 -15.30 -7.01 1.74
N GLY A 45 -15.71 -5.77 1.49
CA GLY A 45 -15.61 -4.68 2.45
C GLY A 45 -14.24 -4.00 2.50
N ILE A 46 -14.28 -2.69 2.78
CA ILE A 46 -13.06 -1.86 2.77
C ILE A 46 -12.11 -2.21 3.92
N ALA A 47 -12.62 -2.62 5.07
CA ALA A 47 -11.77 -2.94 6.22
C ALA A 47 -10.82 -4.10 5.91
N GLU A 48 -11.34 -5.20 5.35
CA GLU A 48 -10.51 -6.35 5.00
C GLU A 48 -9.60 -6.05 3.81
N GLN A 49 -10.11 -5.34 2.80
CA GLN A 49 -9.25 -4.89 1.69
C GLN A 49 -8.10 -4.02 2.18
N THR A 50 -8.33 -3.16 3.16
CA THR A 50 -7.29 -2.31 3.75
C THR A 50 -6.20 -3.15 4.43
N ARG A 51 -6.58 -4.15 5.21
CA ARG A 51 -5.62 -5.05 5.88
C ARG A 51 -4.76 -5.80 4.88
N ILE A 52 -5.38 -6.34 3.84
CA ILE A 52 -4.67 -7.06 2.77
C ILE A 52 -3.73 -6.11 2.01
N THR A 53 -4.20 -4.92 1.67
CA THR A 53 -3.39 -3.91 0.97
C THR A 53 -2.16 -3.54 1.77
N LEU A 54 -2.32 -3.22 3.06
CA LEU A 54 -1.20 -2.86 3.93
C LEU A 54 -0.22 -4.02 4.13
N ASP A 55 -0.72 -5.25 4.22
CA ASP A 55 0.15 -6.42 4.31
C ASP A 55 0.96 -6.63 3.03
N ARG A 56 0.36 -6.37 1.87
CA ARG A 56 1.08 -6.43 0.58
C ARG A 56 2.14 -5.34 0.50
N VAL A 57 1.84 -4.12 0.95
CA VAL A 57 2.82 -3.04 1.04
C VAL A 57 3.99 -3.47 1.92
N ARG A 58 3.71 -4.01 3.10
CA ARG A 58 4.74 -4.51 4.02
C ARG A 58 5.64 -5.54 3.35
N ARG A 59 5.07 -6.53 2.67
CA ARG A 59 5.82 -7.59 2.01
C ARG A 59 6.68 -7.07 0.85
N LEU A 60 6.14 -6.16 0.05
CA LEU A 60 6.91 -5.54 -1.05
C LEU A 60 8.07 -4.71 -0.52
N LEU A 61 7.86 -3.95 0.55
CA LEU A 61 8.94 -3.19 1.19
C LEU A 61 10.03 -4.14 1.70
N ALA A 62 9.65 -5.24 2.36
CA ALA A 62 10.60 -6.22 2.86
C ALA A 62 11.44 -6.85 1.73
N ASP A 63 10.82 -7.17 0.61
CA ASP A 63 11.51 -7.70 -0.57
C ASP A 63 12.55 -6.69 -1.11
N ALA A 64 12.30 -5.41 -0.91
CA ALA A 64 13.20 -4.34 -1.35
C ALA A 64 14.19 -3.89 -0.26
N GLY A 65 14.20 -4.54 0.90
CA GLY A 65 15.10 -4.22 2.00
C GLY A 65 14.62 -3.09 2.92
N ALA A 66 13.33 -2.79 2.92
CA ALA A 66 12.73 -1.74 3.74
C ALA A 66 11.68 -2.30 4.70
N GLU A 67 11.29 -1.50 5.66
CA GLU A 67 10.24 -1.81 6.63
C GLU A 67 9.15 -0.73 6.61
N LEU A 68 8.03 -1.00 7.24
CA LEU A 68 6.95 -0.02 7.38
C LEU A 68 7.41 1.27 8.04
N ALA A 69 8.30 1.17 9.03
CA ALA A 69 8.85 2.35 9.73
C ALA A 69 9.69 3.25 8.80
N ASP A 70 10.15 2.73 7.67
CA ASP A 70 10.91 3.49 6.68
C ASP A 70 10.02 4.33 5.75
N ILE A 71 8.70 4.19 5.84
CA ILE A 71 7.77 4.95 4.98
C ILE A 71 7.90 6.43 5.24
N VAL A 72 8.10 7.21 4.17
CA VAL A 72 8.14 8.67 4.20
C VAL A 72 6.92 9.30 3.53
N GLN A 73 6.21 8.53 2.71
CA GLN A 73 4.96 8.99 2.06
C GLN A 73 4.00 7.81 1.89
N LEU A 74 2.76 8.03 2.26
CA LEU A 74 1.69 7.04 2.13
C LEU A 74 0.47 7.74 1.54
N ASP A 75 0.21 7.50 0.26
CA ASP A 75 -0.95 8.06 -0.43
C ASP A 75 -2.10 7.05 -0.42
N GLN A 76 -3.28 7.55 -0.13
CA GLN A 76 -4.47 6.75 0.16
C GLN A 76 -5.59 7.12 -0.78
N PHE A 77 -6.15 6.11 -1.43
CA PHE A 77 -7.20 6.28 -2.44
C PHE A 77 -8.38 5.43 -2.00
N VAL A 78 -9.48 6.10 -1.62
CA VAL A 78 -10.71 5.46 -1.13
C VAL A 78 -11.82 5.76 -2.13
N ALA A 79 -12.43 4.71 -2.70
CA ALA A 79 -13.36 4.87 -3.80
C ALA A 79 -14.64 5.62 -3.40
N ASP A 80 -15.13 5.42 -2.17
CA ASP A 80 -16.35 6.05 -1.67
C ASP A 80 -16.06 6.85 -0.40
N PRO A 81 -16.32 8.18 -0.40
CA PRO A 81 -16.11 9.02 0.80
C PRO A 81 -16.88 8.53 2.03
N ALA A 82 -18.01 7.86 1.84
CA ALA A 82 -18.80 7.31 2.95
C ALA A 82 -18.06 6.21 3.72
N GLU A 83 -17.05 5.59 3.11
CA GLU A 83 -16.25 4.54 3.73
C GLU A 83 -14.98 5.03 4.41
N ARG A 84 -14.75 6.35 4.45
CA ARG A 84 -13.53 6.91 5.04
C ARG A 84 -13.33 6.50 6.49
N ALA A 85 -14.38 6.55 7.30
CA ALA A 85 -14.28 6.24 8.73
C ALA A 85 -13.90 4.76 8.96
N GLU A 86 -14.50 3.86 8.20
CA GLU A 86 -14.18 2.42 8.27
C GLU A 86 -12.74 2.14 7.82
N TYR A 87 -12.32 2.81 6.75
CA TYR A 87 -10.94 2.74 6.27
C TYR A 87 -9.96 3.21 7.34
N MET A 88 -10.17 4.40 7.91
CA MET A 88 -9.27 4.97 8.92
C MET A 88 -9.16 4.08 10.15
N LYS A 89 -10.27 3.50 10.58
CA LYS A 89 -10.27 2.56 11.71
C LYS A 89 -9.43 1.33 11.40
N ALA A 90 -9.65 0.70 10.25
CA ALA A 90 -8.92 -0.51 9.86
C ALA A 90 -7.41 -0.24 9.70
N ARG A 91 -7.03 0.88 9.05
CA ARG A 91 -5.63 1.22 8.88
C ARG A 91 -4.95 1.52 10.21
N ASP A 92 -5.60 2.29 11.08
CA ASP A 92 -5.00 2.67 12.36
C ASP A 92 -4.82 1.46 13.27
N GLU A 93 -5.79 0.55 13.31
CA GLU A 93 -5.68 -0.70 14.07
C GLU A 93 -4.52 -1.58 13.53
N TRP A 94 -4.43 -1.70 12.21
CA TRP A 94 -3.37 -2.50 11.59
C TRP A 94 -1.99 -1.89 11.81
N LEU A 95 -1.85 -0.58 11.63
CA LEU A 95 -0.57 0.11 11.86
C LEU A 95 -0.17 0.12 13.34
N ALA A 96 -1.12 0.21 14.25
CA ALA A 96 -0.84 0.10 15.69
C ALA A 96 -0.24 -1.26 16.05
N GLU A 97 -0.63 -2.31 15.35
CA GLU A 97 -0.09 -3.66 15.57
C GLU A 97 1.28 -3.85 14.88
N HIS A 98 1.42 -3.36 13.64
CA HIS A 98 2.59 -3.69 12.80
C HIS A 98 3.66 -2.61 12.75
N ALA A 99 3.30 -1.36 12.97
CA ALA A 99 4.23 -0.23 12.90
C ALA A 99 3.78 0.93 13.82
N PRO A 100 3.71 0.70 15.15
CA PRO A 100 3.18 1.71 16.07
C PRO A 100 3.96 3.03 16.03
N ALA A 101 5.28 2.98 15.83
CA ALA A 101 6.09 4.19 15.74
C ALA A 101 5.66 5.10 14.58
N LEU A 102 5.24 4.53 13.47
CA LEU A 102 4.79 5.30 12.32
C LEU A 102 3.55 6.15 12.65
N LEU A 103 2.61 5.58 13.41
CA LEU A 103 1.44 6.31 13.91
C LEU A 103 1.81 7.35 14.97
N ASP A 104 2.61 6.95 15.95
CA ASP A 104 2.92 7.78 17.10
C ASP A 104 3.78 8.99 16.73
N GLU A 105 4.77 8.78 15.88
CA GLU A 105 5.70 9.82 15.45
C GLU A 105 5.15 10.69 14.33
N ARG A 106 4.13 10.22 13.61
CA ARG A 106 3.58 10.90 12.44
C ARG A 106 4.67 11.28 11.44
N SER A 107 5.57 10.35 11.18
CA SER A 107 6.80 10.59 10.44
C SER A 107 6.67 10.32 8.94
N TYR A 108 5.49 10.48 8.38
CA TYR A 108 5.26 10.30 6.94
C TYR A 108 4.29 11.37 6.42
N ALA A 109 4.52 11.78 5.17
CA ALA A 109 3.57 12.64 4.45
C ALA A 109 2.45 11.76 3.87
N SER A 110 1.26 12.33 3.72
CA SER A 110 0.13 11.56 3.22
C SER A 110 -0.86 12.41 2.45
N LEU A 111 -1.61 11.75 1.61
CA LEU A 111 -2.75 12.28 0.85
C LEU A 111 -3.86 11.24 0.94
N LEU A 112 -5.09 11.68 1.12
CA LEU A 112 -6.27 10.83 1.04
C LEU A 112 -7.27 11.48 0.09
N ILE A 113 -7.58 10.79 -1.02
CA ILE A 113 -8.51 11.27 -2.03
C ILE A 113 -9.52 10.18 -2.39
N TYR A 114 -10.56 10.55 -3.11
CA TYR A 114 -11.69 9.70 -3.44
C TYR A 114 -11.85 9.54 -4.96
N PRO A 115 -10.93 8.85 -5.63
CA PRO A 115 -11.00 8.63 -7.07
C PRO A 115 -11.81 7.40 -7.42
N ALA A 116 -12.23 7.29 -8.68
CA ALA A 116 -12.57 6.01 -9.24
C ALA A 116 -11.29 5.16 -9.35
N LEU A 117 -11.38 3.88 -9.00
CA LEU A 117 -10.24 2.97 -9.06
C LEU A 117 -10.31 2.08 -10.30
N ALA A 118 -9.25 1.28 -10.54
CA ALA A 118 -9.10 0.52 -11.77
C ALA A 118 -10.23 -0.49 -12.01
N THR A 119 -10.80 -1.06 -10.94
CA THR A 119 -11.95 -1.98 -11.01
C THR A 119 -13.03 -1.56 -10.02
N PRO A 120 -14.33 -1.89 -10.30
CA PRO A 120 -15.41 -1.56 -9.36
C PRO A 120 -15.31 -2.27 -8.02
N GLN A 121 -14.57 -3.39 -7.95
CA GLN A 121 -14.40 -4.17 -6.73
C GLN A 121 -13.39 -3.54 -5.77
N MET A 122 -12.48 -2.72 -6.28
CA MET A 122 -11.48 -2.04 -5.47
C MET A 122 -12.12 -0.94 -4.65
N ARG A 123 -12.07 -1.06 -3.33
CA ARG A 123 -12.56 -0.04 -2.39
C ARG A 123 -11.45 0.89 -1.93
N VAL A 124 -10.21 0.41 -1.97
CA VAL A 124 -9.04 1.13 -1.48
C VAL A 124 -7.81 0.76 -2.30
N GLU A 125 -6.93 1.72 -2.46
CA GLU A 125 -5.60 1.55 -3.04
C GLU A 125 -4.62 2.39 -2.23
N ILE A 126 -3.41 1.89 -2.03
CA ILE A 126 -2.38 2.59 -1.27
C ILE A 126 -1.08 2.61 -2.07
N ARG A 127 -0.45 3.78 -2.11
CA ARG A 127 0.87 3.96 -2.71
C ARG A 127 1.84 4.44 -1.63
N ALA A 128 2.99 3.77 -1.49
CA ALA A 128 3.98 4.12 -0.49
C ALA A 128 5.32 4.46 -1.12
N VAL A 129 6.03 5.39 -0.50
CA VAL A 129 7.46 5.63 -0.72
C VAL A 129 8.15 5.42 0.62
N ALA A 130 9.21 4.63 0.62
CA ALA A 130 10.02 4.38 1.80
C ALA A 130 11.47 4.76 1.55
N TYR A 131 12.16 5.18 2.59
CA TYR A 131 13.60 5.42 2.55
C TYR A 131 14.28 4.48 3.53
N ALA A 132 14.97 3.49 3.01
CA ALA A 132 15.73 2.53 3.81
C ALA A 132 17.18 2.95 3.98
N GLY A 133 17.59 3.99 3.26
CA GLY A 133 19.00 4.41 3.23
C GLY A 133 19.88 3.39 2.54
N GLU A 134 21.18 3.51 2.77
CA GLU A 134 22.14 2.54 2.28
C GLU A 134 22.30 1.42 3.31
N LYS A 135 21.36 0.48 3.32
CA LYS A 135 21.50 -0.73 4.14
C LYS A 135 22.50 -1.64 3.43
N SER A 136 23.64 -1.75 4.03
CA SER A 136 24.67 -2.70 3.56
C SER A 136 24.34 -4.12 4.00
#